data_7e13c7277351e317bac11060575e5c98
#
_entry.id   7e13c7277351e317bac11060575e5c98
#
_cell.length_a   1.000
_cell.length_b   1.000
_cell.length_c   1.000
_cell.angle_alpha   90.00
_cell.angle_beta   90.00
_cell.angle_gamma   90.00
#
_symmetry.space_group_name_H-M   'P 1'
#
loop_
_entity.id
_entity.type
_entity.pdbx_description
1 polymer ?
#
loop_
_entity_poly.entity_id
_entity_poly.type
_entity_poly.pdbx_seq_one_letter_code
_entity_poly.pdbx_strand_id
1 'polypeptide(L)'
;RWVKNQMVEAGRNRANSIGFPDAYAFTKAMSEQAVEETRSQIPLTIVRPSIIESSWKSPTSGWIRGFRMAEPIILNFGKGTLKEFPGIPEGIIDIIPVDLVSSAIIACAAQEPSSDTTIYQVASGSCNPIRISKLADYVHKFFGENPIYDEKNQPIAPAKWRFPGRGRVESQLRRAQGLLGQAEQTLTKLPIRGRQAMIVADIQNRKDEIDKALEYVTLYGKYVECEALYSVDNLLTLWDSLSEEDKSVFLFDPRSIDWYEYVYNIHLPTVITKGRVKTSPSKSSAKSRSSRLRSQVLDSQRQLAVFDLENTLIASNVVSSWS
;
A
#
# COMPACT_ATOMS: atom_id res chain seq x y z
N ARG A 1 20.95 11.80 -4.86
CA ARG A 1 20.01 11.61 -3.73
C ARG A 1 19.55 12.94 -3.13
N TRP A 2 20.46 13.85 -2.76
CA TRP A 2 20.13 15.15 -2.18
C TRP A 2 19.20 16.00 -3.08
N VAL A 3 19.55 16.18 -4.36
CA VAL A 3 18.73 16.92 -5.33
C VAL A 3 17.31 16.36 -5.42
N LYS A 4 17.17 15.02 -5.53
CA LYS A 4 15.85 14.36 -5.55
C LYS A 4 15.03 14.72 -4.31
N ASN A 5 15.64 14.67 -3.13
CA ASN A 5 14.94 14.98 -1.88
C ASN A 5 14.49 16.44 -1.83
N GLN A 6 15.33 17.38 -2.28
CA GLN A 6 14.97 18.81 -2.36
C GLN A 6 13.82 19.05 -3.35
N MET A 7 13.79 18.37 -4.49
CA MET A 7 12.70 18.50 -5.47
C MET A 7 11.39 17.92 -4.90
N VAL A 8 11.44 16.78 -4.21
CA VAL A 8 10.26 16.18 -3.57
C VAL A 8 9.71 17.10 -2.48
N GLU A 9 10.59 17.69 -1.67
CA GLU A 9 10.20 18.64 -0.61
C GLU A 9 9.60 19.93 -1.21
N ALA A 10 10.21 20.49 -2.23
CA ALA A 10 9.69 21.67 -2.92
C ALA A 10 8.30 21.42 -3.52
N GLY A 11 8.10 20.26 -4.19
CA GLY A 11 6.80 19.87 -4.73
C GLY A 11 5.73 19.71 -3.65
N ARG A 12 6.08 19.09 -2.51
CA ARG A 12 5.20 18.96 -1.36
C ARG A 12 4.81 20.32 -0.77
N ASN A 13 5.79 21.20 -0.57
CA ASN A 13 5.58 22.54 -0.04
C ASN A 13 4.69 23.36 -0.96
N ARG A 14 4.89 23.26 -2.27
CA ARG A 14 4.02 23.92 -3.26
C ARG A 14 2.59 23.41 -3.20
N ALA A 15 2.37 22.10 -3.17
CA ALA A 15 1.04 21.51 -3.04
C ALA A 15 0.33 22.00 -1.77
N ASN A 16 1.02 21.92 -0.63
CA ASN A 16 0.47 22.36 0.67
C ASN A 16 0.13 23.87 0.67
N SER A 17 0.94 24.72 0.02
CA SER A 17 0.71 26.19 0.00
C SER A 17 -0.56 26.60 -0.74
N ILE A 18 -1.12 25.71 -1.55
CA ILE A 18 -2.35 25.91 -2.32
C ILE A 18 -3.49 24.97 -1.89
N GLY A 19 -3.35 24.34 -0.69
CA GLY A 19 -4.41 23.57 -0.05
C GLY A 19 -4.47 22.09 -0.40
N PHE A 20 -3.54 21.57 -1.21
CA PHE A 20 -3.50 20.12 -1.51
C PHE A 20 -2.74 19.32 -0.45
N PRO A 21 -3.17 18.09 -0.14
CA PRO A 21 -2.50 17.25 0.85
C PRO A 21 -1.07 16.85 0.44
N ASP A 22 -0.84 16.68 -0.86
CA ASP A 22 0.44 16.28 -1.43
C ASP A 22 0.57 16.66 -2.91
N ALA A 23 1.74 16.38 -3.49
CA ALA A 23 2.02 16.67 -4.89
C ALA A 23 1.21 15.77 -5.86
N TYR A 24 0.81 14.55 -5.44
CA TYR A 24 -0.01 13.67 -6.27
C TYR A 24 -1.40 14.26 -6.48
N ALA A 25 -2.10 14.63 -5.41
CA ALA A 25 -3.41 15.25 -5.51
C ALA A 25 -3.36 16.56 -6.31
N PHE A 26 -2.30 17.37 -6.12
CA PHE A 26 -2.10 18.60 -6.89
C PHE A 26 -1.92 18.34 -8.38
N THR A 27 -1.05 17.39 -8.76
CA THR A 27 -0.82 17.07 -10.18
C THR A 27 -2.03 16.46 -10.85
N LYS A 28 -2.86 15.70 -10.11
CA LYS A 28 -4.13 15.18 -10.61
C LYS A 28 -5.13 16.32 -10.89
N ALA A 29 -5.23 17.30 -9.99
CA ALA A 29 -6.07 18.47 -10.22
C ALA A 29 -5.61 19.30 -11.43
N MET A 30 -4.30 19.50 -11.59
CA MET A 30 -3.75 20.14 -12.80
C MET A 30 -4.07 19.36 -14.07
N SER A 31 -4.03 18.01 -14.02
CA SER A 31 -4.37 17.18 -15.17
C SER A 31 -5.84 17.33 -15.56
N GLU A 32 -6.76 17.38 -14.59
CA GLU A 32 -8.17 17.61 -14.86
C GLU A 32 -8.41 19.00 -15.48
N GLN A 33 -7.74 20.04 -14.98
CA GLN A 33 -7.82 21.37 -15.54
C GLN A 33 -7.31 21.42 -16.99
N ALA A 34 -6.16 20.81 -17.27
CA ALA A 34 -5.59 20.77 -18.62
C ALA A 34 -6.49 20.01 -19.61
N VAL A 35 -7.15 18.93 -19.17
CA VAL A 35 -8.09 18.19 -20.02
C VAL A 35 -9.38 19.01 -20.24
N GLU A 36 -9.86 19.73 -19.22
CA GLU A 36 -11.03 20.60 -19.33
C GLU A 36 -10.86 21.70 -20.39
N GLU A 37 -9.65 22.18 -20.59
CA GLU A 37 -9.32 23.14 -21.66
C GLU A 37 -9.56 22.57 -23.07
N THR A 38 -9.58 21.24 -23.23
CA THR A 38 -9.85 20.55 -24.51
C THR A 38 -11.33 20.25 -24.76
N ARG A 39 -12.20 20.50 -23.77
CA ARG A 39 -13.64 20.15 -23.82
C ARG A 39 -14.37 20.64 -25.05
N SER A 40 -14.05 21.84 -25.55
CA SER A 40 -14.68 22.39 -26.75
C SER A 40 -14.36 21.61 -28.05
N GLN A 41 -13.37 20.75 -28.02
CA GLN A 41 -12.89 19.96 -29.17
C GLN A 41 -13.36 18.51 -29.11
N ILE A 42 -13.46 17.95 -27.89
CA ILE A 42 -13.82 16.55 -27.64
C ILE A 42 -14.75 16.45 -26.43
N PRO A 43 -15.72 15.52 -26.42
CA PRO A 43 -16.52 15.21 -25.24
C PRO A 43 -15.62 14.76 -24.09
N LEU A 44 -15.88 15.21 -22.87
CA LEU A 44 -15.07 14.93 -21.71
C LEU A 44 -15.87 14.27 -20.59
N THR A 45 -15.41 13.12 -20.15
CA THR A 45 -15.89 12.46 -18.94
C THR A 45 -14.74 12.20 -18.00
N ILE A 46 -14.88 12.59 -16.74
CA ILE A 46 -13.87 12.41 -15.69
C ILE A 46 -14.34 11.33 -14.71
N VAL A 47 -13.53 10.29 -14.52
CA VAL A 47 -13.80 9.24 -13.54
C VAL A 47 -12.80 9.38 -12.38
N ARG A 48 -13.34 9.57 -11.17
CA ARG A 48 -12.56 9.76 -9.93
C ARG A 48 -12.78 8.59 -8.99
N PRO A 49 -11.95 7.54 -9.04
CA PRO A 49 -12.06 6.44 -8.09
C PRO A 49 -11.51 6.84 -6.71
N SER A 50 -12.07 6.24 -5.66
CA SER A 50 -11.50 6.25 -4.31
C SER A 50 -10.26 5.35 -4.23
N ILE A 51 -9.87 4.86 -3.06
CA ILE A 51 -8.69 3.98 -2.92
C ILE A 51 -8.97 2.65 -3.62
N ILE A 52 -8.25 2.39 -4.72
CA ILE A 52 -8.43 1.18 -5.52
C ILE A 52 -7.64 0.02 -4.90
N GLU A 53 -8.35 -1.07 -4.61
CA GLU A 53 -7.79 -2.30 -4.07
C GLU A 53 -7.96 -3.49 -5.05
N SER A 54 -7.68 -4.72 -4.61
CA SER A 54 -7.77 -5.91 -5.45
C SER A 54 -9.15 -6.08 -6.11
N SER A 55 -9.22 -6.84 -7.19
CA SER A 55 -10.50 -7.17 -7.83
C SER A 55 -11.38 -8.01 -6.90
N TRP A 56 -12.68 -7.75 -6.94
CA TRP A 56 -13.66 -8.56 -6.22
C TRP A 56 -14.00 -9.84 -6.97
N LYS A 57 -14.37 -9.73 -8.24
CA LYS A 57 -14.87 -10.85 -9.05
C LYS A 57 -14.10 -11.07 -10.34
N SER A 58 -13.76 -10.01 -11.06
CA SER A 58 -13.28 -10.09 -12.45
C SER A 58 -11.90 -9.48 -12.67
N PRO A 59 -11.09 -9.99 -13.61
CA PRO A 59 -11.24 -11.27 -14.30
C PRO A 59 -10.93 -12.46 -13.39
N THR A 60 -10.22 -12.20 -12.30
CA THR A 60 -9.84 -13.18 -11.28
C THR A 60 -9.99 -12.52 -9.92
N SER A 61 -10.79 -13.13 -9.05
CA SER A 61 -10.98 -12.66 -7.68
C SER A 61 -9.64 -12.49 -6.96
N GLY A 62 -9.44 -11.35 -6.32
CA GLY A 62 -8.21 -11.00 -5.62
C GLY A 62 -7.05 -10.54 -6.52
N TRP A 63 -7.23 -10.39 -7.84
CA TRP A 63 -6.16 -9.87 -8.67
C TRP A 63 -5.74 -8.46 -8.23
N ILE A 64 -4.43 -8.24 -8.09
CA ILE A 64 -3.84 -6.96 -7.75
C ILE A 64 -2.46 -6.82 -8.40
N ARG A 65 -2.11 -5.62 -8.87
CA ARG A 65 -0.81 -5.30 -9.44
C ARG A 65 0.02 -4.44 -8.48
N GLY A 66 0.93 -5.11 -7.79
CA GLY A 66 1.85 -4.45 -6.86
C GLY A 66 1.25 -4.27 -5.46
N PHE A 67 2.08 -3.83 -4.51
CA PHE A 67 1.72 -3.51 -3.14
C PHE A 67 2.08 -2.04 -2.89
N ARG A 68 1.10 -1.18 -2.69
CA ARG A 68 1.35 0.26 -2.62
C ARG A 68 0.65 0.98 -1.48
N MET A 69 -0.55 0.56 -1.11
CA MET A 69 -1.41 1.29 -0.17
C MET A 69 -1.58 0.51 1.14
N ALA A 70 -2.61 -0.30 1.24
CA ALA A 70 -2.96 -1.00 2.47
C ALA A 70 -2.12 -2.27 2.70
N GLU A 71 -1.67 -2.94 1.64
CA GLU A 71 -1.03 -4.26 1.75
C GLU A 71 0.25 -4.26 2.59
N PRO A 72 1.19 -3.29 2.45
CA PRO A 72 2.35 -3.22 3.34
C PRO A 72 1.96 -3.02 4.81
N ILE A 73 0.90 -2.25 5.07
CA ILE A 73 0.37 -1.99 6.43
C ILE A 73 -0.20 -3.28 7.01
N ILE A 74 -1.03 -3.98 6.25
CA ILE A 74 -1.64 -5.27 6.61
C ILE A 74 -0.56 -6.30 6.92
N LEU A 75 0.47 -6.42 6.06
CA LEU A 75 1.56 -7.38 6.28
C LEU A 75 2.39 -7.03 7.52
N ASN A 76 2.69 -5.76 7.76
CA ASN A 76 3.42 -5.34 8.96
C ASN A 76 2.62 -5.56 10.23
N PHE A 77 1.29 -5.43 10.18
CA PHE A 77 0.42 -5.84 11.27
C PHE A 77 0.51 -7.34 11.52
N GLY A 78 0.33 -8.17 10.50
CA GLY A 78 0.41 -9.62 10.60
C GLY A 78 1.77 -10.12 11.12
N LYS A 79 2.87 -9.41 10.83
CA LYS A 79 4.21 -9.64 11.37
C LYS A 79 4.39 -9.12 12.81
N GLY A 80 3.38 -8.48 13.40
CA GLY A 80 3.44 -7.88 14.73
C GLY A 80 4.39 -6.67 14.85
N THR A 81 4.86 -6.12 13.73
CA THR A 81 5.74 -4.95 13.71
C THR A 81 4.97 -3.63 13.81
N LEU A 82 3.74 -3.58 13.29
CA LEU A 82 2.86 -2.42 13.36
C LEU A 82 1.79 -2.62 14.45
N LYS A 83 1.99 -2.02 15.62
CA LYS A 83 1.09 -2.14 16.79
C LYS A 83 0.10 -0.99 16.92
N GLU A 84 0.37 0.12 16.26
CA GLU A 84 -0.43 1.34 16.31
C GLU A 84 -0.72 1.82 14.89
N PHE A 85 -1.96 2.27 14.69
CA PHE A 85 -2.39 2.81 13.40
C PHE A 85 -2.73 4.31 13.56
N PRO A 86 -2.27 5.18 12.67
CA PRO A 86 -2.43 6.63 12.82
C PRO A 86 -3.83 7.16 12.44
N GLY A 87 -4.81 6.29 12.21
CA GLY A 87 -6.16 6.67 11.80
C GLY A 87 -7.11 6.89 12.97
N ILE A 88 -8.31 7.36 12.62
CA ILE A 88 -9.47 7.51 13.51
C ILE A 88 -10.33 6.25 13.36
N PRO A 89 -10.56 5.45 14.43
CA PRO A 89 -11.26 4.16 14.32
C PRO A 89 -12.70 4.28 13.80
N GLU A 90 -13.37 5.39 14.10
CA GLU A 90 -14.73 5.72 13.65
C GLU A 90 -14.77 6.21 12.21
N GLY A 91 -13.62 6.67 11.68
CA GLY A 91 -13.49 7.20 10.32
C GLY A 91 -13.84 6.15 9.26
N ILE A 92 -14.42 6.62 8.17
CA ILE A 92 -14.71 5.79 6.99
C ILE A 92 -13.46 5.74 6.12
N ILE A 93 -13.06 4.54 5.74
CA ILE A 93 -12.06 4.35 4.70
C ILE A 93 -12.78 4.04 3.38
N ASP A 94 -12.60 4.93 2.41
CA ASP A 94 -13.27 4.78 1.12
C ASP A 94 -12.39 3.96 0.17
N ILE A 95 -12.73 2.70 0.04
CA ILE A 95 -12.03 1.72 -0.81
C ILE A 95 -12.99 1.15 -1.86
N ILE A 96 -12.46 0.82 -3.01
CA ILE A 96 -13.22 0.28 -4.14
C ILE A 96 -12.44 -0.83 -4.86
N PRO A 97 -13.05 -1.98 -5.19
CA PRO A 97 -12.41 -3.00 -6.01
C PRO A 97 -12.11 -2.50 -7.42
N VAL A 98 -10.94 -2.88 -7.97
CA VAL A 98 -10.46 -2.41 -9.28
C VAL A 98 -11.38 -2.81 -10.43
N ASP A 99 -12.05 -3.94 -10.35
CA ASP A 99 -12.98 -4.40 -11.37
C ASP A 99 -14.25 -3.53 -11.45
N LEU A 100 -14.76 -3.03 -10.32
CA LEU A 100 -15.84 -2.06 -10.31
C LEU A 100 -15.41 -0.76 -11.01
N VAL A 101 -14.18 -0.30 -10.76
CA VAL A 101 -13.63 0.90 -11.42
C VAL A 101 -13.53 0.68 -12.93
N SER A 102 -13.03 -0.47 -13.36
CA SER A 102 -12.87 -0.80 -14.77
C SER A 102 -14.23 -0.86 -15.48
N SER A 103 -15.23 -1.51 -14.85
CA SER A 103 -16.60 -1.58 -15.37
C SER A 103 -17.25 -0.20 -15.46
N ALA A 104 -17.07 0.65 -14.44
CA ALA A 104 -17.56 2.03 -14.47
C ALA A 104 -16.93 2.85 -15.61
N ILE A 105 -15.63 2.72 -15.84
CA ILE A 105 -14.95 3.41 -16.96
C ILE A 105 -15.54 2.97 -18.30
N ILE A 106 -15.77 1.68 -18.51
CA ILE A 106 -16.38 1.15 -19.75
C ILE A 106 -17.80 1.70 -19.92
N ALA A 107 -18.62 1.66 -18.85
CA ALA A 107 -19.97 2.16 -18.88
C ALA A 107 -20.01 3.68 -19.16
N CYS A 108 -19.12 4.46 -18.55
CA CYS A 108 -19.00 5.89 -18.84
C CYS A 108 -18.60 6.17 -20.30
N ALA A 109 -17.69 5.38 -20.87
CA ALA A 109 -17.23 5.54 -22.23
C ALA A 109 -18.33 5.15 -23.28
N ALA A 110 -19.30 4.35 -22.88
CA ALA A 110 -20.42 3.95 -23.72
C ALA A 110 -21.60 4.94 -23.71
N GLN A 111 -21.53 6.00 -22.88
CA GLN A 111 -22.59 7.03 -22.84
C GLN A 111 -22.54 7.93 -24.08
N GLU A 112 -23.70 8.47 -24.44
CA GLU A 112 -23.79 9.49 -25.48
C GLU A 112 -22.92 10.70 -25.11
N PRO A 113 -22.20 11.25 -26.08
CA PRO A 113 -21.35 12.44 -25.85
C PRO A 113 -22.15 13.61 -25.32
N SER A 114 -21.69 14.23 -24.23
CA SER A 114 -22.27 15.46 -23.65
C SER A 114 -21.44 16.68 -24.01
N SER A 115 -22.09 17.83 -24.17
CA SER A 115 -21.43 19.14 -24.27
C SER A 115 -20.79 19.57 -22.97
N ASP A 116 -21.27 19.06 -21.84
CA ASP A 116 -20.77 19.37 -20.50
C ASP A 116 -19.93 18.25 -19.94
N THR A 117 -18.89 18.62 -19.20
CA THR A 117 -18.04 17.64 -18.50
C THR A 117 -18.86 16.91 -17.45
N THR A 118 -18.96 15.61 -17.58
CA THR A 118 -19.58 14.76 -16.57
C THR A 118 -18.52 14.13 -15.68
N ILE A 119 -18.73 14.21 -14.37
CA ILE A 119 -17.82 13.66 -13.36
C ILE A 119 -18.51 12.48 -12.66
N TYR A 120 -17.87 11.32 -12.70
CA TYR A 120 -18.30 10.12 -11.98
C TYR A 120 -17.32 9.80 -10.85
N GLN A 121 -17.80 9.88 -9.61
CA GLN A 121 -17.06 9.40 -8.45
C GLN A 121 -17.33 7.89 -8.30
N VAL A 122 -16.28 7.07 -8.33
CA VAL A 122 -16.37 5.61 -8.14
C VAL A 122 -15.85 5.30 -6.74
N ALA A 123 -16.75 5.33 -5.77
CA ALA A 123 -16.46 5.31 -4.36
C ALA A 123 -17.54 4.51 -3.61
N SER A 124 -17.27 4.11 -2.38
CA SER A 124 -18.19 3.33 -1.55
C SER A 124 -18.65 4.08 -0.30
N GLY A 125 -17.88 5.04 0.15
CA GLY A 125 -17.99 5.64 1.48
C GLY A 125 -19.34 6.30 1.78
N SER A 126 -20.03 6.84 0.78
CA SER A 126 -21.34 7.49 0.98
C SER A 126 -22.52 6.53 0.94
N CYS A 127 -22.41 5.39 0.23
CA CYS A 127 -23.54 4.47 0.01
C CYS A 127 -23.37 3.10 0.68
N ASN A 128 -22.12 2.68 0.92
CA ASN A 128 -21.79 1.41 1.58
C ASN A 128 -20.50 1.57 2.39
N PRO A 129 -20.53 2.33 3.51
CA PRO A 129 -19.32 2.69 4.25
C PRO A 129 -18.71 1.51 5.00
N ILE A 130 -17.37 1.42 5.00
CA ILE A 130 -16.60 0.59 5.92
C ILE A 130 -15.76 1.48 6.85
N ARG A 131 -15.85 1.24 8.17
CA ARG A 131 -15.06 1.96 9.17
C ARG A 131 -13.67 1.35 9.31
N ILE A 132 -12.68 2.20 9.63
CA ILE A 132 -11.30 1.77 9.89
C ILE A 132 -11.25 0.71 10.98
N SER A 133 -12.03 0.88 12.08
CA SER A 133 -12.13 -0.12 13.14
C SER A 133 -12.62 -1.48 12.64
N LYS A 134 -13.62 -1.48 11.75
CA LYS A 134 -14.18 -2.72 11.20
C LYS A 134 -13.18 -3.45 10.30
N LEU A 135 -12.47 -2.69 9.45
CA LEU A 135 -11.38 -3.23 8.63
C LEU A 135 -10.28 -3.82 9.52
N ALA A 136 -9.88 -3.10 10.56
CA ALA A 136 -8.90 -3.56 11.55
C ALA A 136 -9.32 -4.85 12.26
N ASP A 137 -10.61 -4.99 12.61
CA ASP A 137 -11.14 -6.21 13.21
C ASP A 137 -11.08 -7.39 12.24
N TYR A 138 -11.37 -7.18 10.95
CA TYR A 138 -11.22 -8.23 9.92
C TYR A 138 -9.77 -8.67 9.78
N VAL A 139 -8.84 -7.72 9.70
CA VAL A 139 -7.40 -8.02 9.60
C VAL A 139 -6.90 -8.75 10.85
N HIS A 140 -7.31 -8.31 12.04
CA HIS A 140 -6.94 -8.96 13.30
C HIS A 140 -7.46 -10.40 13.39
N LYS A 141 -8.75 -10.60 13.07
CA LYS A 141 -9.38 -11.93 13.03
C LYS A 141 -8.66 -12.85 12.06
N PHE A 142 -8.38 -12.33 10.85
CA PHE A 142 -7.74 -13.11 9.80
C PHE A 142 -6.36 -13.62 10.21
N PHE A 143 -5.49 -12.78 10.78
CA PHE A 143 -4.18 -13.22 11.25
C PHE A 143 -4.23 -14.02 12.57
N GLY A 144 -5.31 -13.95 13.31
CA GLY A 144 -5.58 -14.88 14.42
C GLY A 144 -5.81 -16.31 13.92
N GLU A 145 -6.51 -16.45 12.80
CA GLU A 145 -6.83 -17.75 12.18
C GLU A 145 -5.75 -18.22 11.17
N ASN A 146 -5.04 -17.28 10.56
CA ASN A 146 -3.98 -17.52 9.56
C ASN A 146 -2.66 -16.83 9.97
N PRO A 147 -2.00 -17.27 11.04
CA PRO A 147 -0.84 -16.58 11.58
C PRO A 147 0.34 -16.63 10.62
N ILE A 148 1.12 -15.54 10.58
CA ILE A 148 2.43 -15.52 9.95
C ILE A 148 3.41 -16.22 10.91
N TYR A 149 4.36 -16.99 10.37
CA TYR A 149 5.37 -17.68 11.15
C TYR A 149 6.72 -16.94 11.06
N ASP A 150 7.37 -16.78 12.22
CA ASP A 150 8.69 -16.16 12.34
C ASP A 150 9.82 -17.10 11.83
N GLU A 151 11.07 -16.62 11.91
CA GLU A 151 12.24 -17.39 11.52
C GLU A 151 12.46 -18.63 12.39
N LYS A 152 11.94 -18.62 13.63
CA LYS A 152 11.99 -19.74 14.57
C LYS A 152 10.83 -20.70 14.40
N ASN A 153 10.01 -20.48 13.37
CA ASN A 153 8.83 -21.29 13.07
C ASN A 153 7.75 -21.22 14.18
N GLN A 154 7.67 -20.07 14.87
CA GLN A 154 6.62 -19.79 15.84
C GLN A 154 5.54 -18.91 15.21
N PRO A 155 4.25 -19.17 15.48
CA PRO A 155 3.18 -18.32 14.97
C PRO A 155 3.21 -16.97 15.67
N ILE A 156 3.08 -15.91 14.87
CA ILE A 156 2.97 -14.54 15.36
C ILE A 156 1.50 -14.25 15.62
N ALA A 157 1.15 -13.92 16.87
CA ALA A 157 -0.19 -13.46 17.26
C ALA A 157 -0.16 -11.92 17.39
N PRO A 158 -0.59 -11.16 16.37
CA PRO A 158 -0.59 -9.71 16.46
C PRO A 158 -1.62 -9.24 17.50
N ALA A 159 -1.23 -8.28 18.34
CA ALA A 159 -2.18 -7.61 19.23
C ALA A 159 -3.14 -6.75 18.40
N LYS A 160 -4.34 -6.50 18.93
CA LYS A 160 -5.28 -5.55 18.31
C LYS A 160 -4.59 -4.20 18.09
N TRP A 161 -4.88 -3.56 16.95
CA TRP A 161 -4.40 -2.21 16.68
C TRP A 161 -4.89 -1.23 17.75
N ARG A 162 -4.00 -0.34 18.14
CA ARG A 162 -4.34 0.83 18.94
C ARG A 162 -4.37 2.04 18.03
N PHE A 163 -5.27 2.96 18.31
CA PHE A 163 -5.50 4.18 17.52
C PHE A 163 -5.16 5.42 18.36
N PRO A 164 -3.87 5.70 18.64
CA PRO A 164 -3.48 6.82 19.48
C PRO A 164 -3.56 8.19 18.79
N GLY A 165 -3.94 8.23 17.51
CA GLY A 165 -3.92 9.41 16.66
C GLY A 165 -2.55 9.64 16.01
N ARG A 166 -2.57 10.27 14.82
CA ARG A 166 -1.37 10.49 14.00
C ARG A 166 -0.26 11.23 14.72
N GLY A 167 -0.59 12.33 15.42
CA GLY A 167 0.41 13.14 16.09
C GLY A 167 1.18 12.40 17.18
N ARG A 168 0.54 11.46 17.88
CA ARG A 168 1.20 10.61 18.89
C ARG A 168 2.13 9.59 18.23
N VAL A 169 1.66 8.92 17.16
CA VAL A 169 2.48 7.95 16.41
C VAL A 169 3.71 8.64 15.84
N GLU A 170 3.54 9.78 15.19
CA GLU A 170 4.65 10.56 14.63
C GLU A 170 5.65 10.99 15.70
N SER A 171 5.18 11.50 16.85
CA SER A 171 6.05 11.91 17.96
C SER A 171 6.85 10.75 18.53
N GLN A 172 6.25 9.57 18.67
CA GLN A 172 6.94 8.37 19.16
C GLN A 172 8.01 7.90 18.17
N LEU A 173 7.69 7.87 16.87
CA LEU A 173 8.64 7.48 15.84
C LEU A 173 9.83 8.47 15.76
N ARG A 174 9.58 9.79 15.82
CA ARG A 174 10.64 10.81 15.83
C ARG A 174 11.53 10.70 17.07
N ARG A 175 10.97 10.41 18.24
CA ARG A 175 11.76 10.16 19.46
C ARG A 175 12.63 8.92 19.30
N ALA A 176 12.08 7.82 18.82
CA ALA A 176 12.83 6.60 18.57
C ALA A 176 13.96 6.82 17.54
N GLN A 177 13.70 7.56 16.46
CA GLN A 177 14.69 7.94 15.45
C GLN A 177 15.84 8.74 16.09
N GLY A 178 15.52 9.72 16.95
CA GLY A 178 16.53 10.54 17.66
C GLY A 178 17.40 9.70 18.58
N LEU A 179 16.82 8.79 19.36
CA LEU A 179 17.56 7.88 20.26
C LEU A 179 18.50 6.94 19.49
N LEU A 180 18.01 6.33 18.39
CA LEU A 180 18.85 5.48 17.54
C LEU A 180 19.96 6.26 16.84
N GLY A 181 19.69 7.50 16.42
CA GLY A 181 20.71 8.39 15.85
C GLY A 181 21.81 8.73 16.84
N GLN A 182 21.48 9.01 18.11
CA GLN A 182 22.47 9.24 19.18
C GLN A 182 23.28 7.96 19.49
N ALA A 183 22.63 6.81 19.53
CA ALA A 183 23.30 5.52 19.75
C ALA A 183 24.28 5.20 18.61
N GLU A 184 23.88 5.44 17.35
CA GLU A 184 24.75 5.27 16.19
C GLU A 184 25.97 6.20 16.25
N GLN A 185 25.77 7.49 16.52
CA GLN A 185 26.87 8.46 16.65
C GLN A 185 27.84 8.10 17.76
N THR A 186 27.37 7.52 18.86
CA THR A 186 28.23 7.10 19.96
C THR A 186 29.03 5.87 19.61
N LEU A 187 28.40 4.89 18.94
CA LEU A 187 29.05 3.64 18.54
C LEU A 187 30.04 3.84 17.40
N THR A 188 29.79 4.76 16.46
CA THR A 188 30.71 5.05 15.36
C THR A 188 32.01 5.73 15.80
N LYS A 189 32.06 6.32 17.02
CA LYS A 189 33.29 6.87 17.62
C LYS A 189 34.19 5.79 18.22
N LEU A 190 33.69 4.57 18.37
CA LEU A 190 34.45 3.45 18.88
C LEU A 190 35.01 2.59 17.73
N PRO A 191 36.20 1.95 17.88
CA PRO A 191 36.74 1.09 16.84
C PRO A 191 35.82 -0.10 16.60
N ILE A 192 35.17 -0.14 15.43
CA ILE A 192 34.16 -1.14 15.05
C ILE A 192 34.86 -2.46 14.70
N ARG A 193 34.76 -3.48 15.55
CA ARG A 193 35.24 -4.84 15.26
C ARG A 193 34.22 -5.89 15.72
N GLY A 194 34.01 -6.91 14.89
CA GLY A 194 33.24 -8.11 15.24
C GLY A 194 31.81 -7.82 15.71
N ARG A 195 31.52 -8.05 17.00
CA ARG A 195 30.18 -7.93 17.61
C ARG A 195 29.58 -6.54 17.50
N GLN A 196 30.42 -5.50 17.50
CA GLN A 196 29.97 -4.11 17.39
C GLN A 196 29.44 -3.78 15.99
N ALA A 197 30.01 -4.39 14.93
CA ALA A 197 29.51 -4.25 13.57
C ALA A 197 28.08 -4.80 13.42
N MET A 198 27.77 -5.91 14.12
CA MET A 198 26.41 -6.46 14.15
C MET A 198 25.40 -5.53 14.83
N ILE A 199 25.83 -4.90 15.95
CA ILE A 199 24.98 -3.94 16.69
C ILE A 199 24.71 -2.70 15.83
N VAL A 200 25.72 -2.17 15.15
CA VAL A 200 25.56 -1.02 14.24
C VAL A 200 24.63 -1.37 13.08
N ALA A 201 24.76 -2.56 12.49
CA ALA A 201 23.88 -3.02 11.44
C ALA A 201 22.42 -3.18 11.93
N ASP A 202 22.19 -3.68 13.14
CA ASP A 202 20.84 -3.79 13.73
C ASP A 202 20.24 -2.39 13.99
N ILE A 203 21.02 -1.44 14.51
CA ILE A 203 20.59 -0.06 14.68
C ILE A 203 20.21 0.57 13.34
N GLN A 204 21.01 0.37 12.31
CA GLN A 204 20.74 0.91 10.97
C GLN A 204 19.46 0.32 10.39
N ASN A 205 19.26 -0.99 10.50
CA ASN A 205 18.02 -1.64 10.05
C ASN A 205 16.78 -1.09 10.76
N ARG A 206 16.86 -0.92 12.09
CA ARG A 206 15.75 -0.33 12.87
C ARG A 206 15.48 1.13 12.51
N LYS A 207 16.52 1.89 12.22
CA LYS A 207 16.38 3.27 11.75
C LYS A 207 15.71 3.34 10.39
N ASP A 208 16.09 2.47 9.45
CA ASP A 208 15.46 2.36 8.14
C ASP A 208 13.98 1.96 8.25
N GLU A 209 13.62 1.10 9.21
CA GLU A 209 12.23 0.74 9.51
C GLU A 209 11.42 1.92 10.05
N ILE A 210 12.02 2.71 10.98
CA ILE A 210 11.37 3.90 11.53
C ILE A 210 11.22 4.98 10.46
N ASP A 211 12.23 5.19 9.61
CA ASP A 211 12.17 6.17 8.53
C ASP A 211 11.04 5.81 7.53
N LYS A 212 10.90 4.54 7.18
CA LYS A 212 9.78 4.05 6.38
C LYS A 212 8.44 4.26 7.07
N ALA A 213 8.34 3.95 8.37
CA ALA A 213 7.11 4.17 9.12
C ALA A 213 6.73 5.66 9.18
N LEU A 214 7.69 6.56 9.38
CA LEU A 214 7.48 8.01 9.33
C LEU A 214 7.04 8.48 7.94
N GLU A 215 7.62 7.93 6.89
CA GLU A 215 7.21 8.21 5.52
C GLU A 215 5.75 7.80 5.28
N TYR A 216 5.34 6.61 5.74
CA TYR A 216 3.95 6.16 5.67
C TYR A 216 2.99 7.07 6.46
N VAL A 217 3.32 7.42 7.71
CA VAL A 217 2.50 8.32 8.52
C VAL A 217 2.36 9.70 7.86
N THR A 218 3.43 10.20 7.27
CA THR A 218 3.43 11.50 6.57
C THR A 218 2.61 11.46 5.29
N LEU A 219 2.74 10.37 4.51
CA LEU A 219 2.09 10.23 3.21
C LEU A 219 0.60 9.93 3.35
N TYR A 220 0.25 8.96 4.19
CA TYR A 220 -1.11 8.44 4.29
C TYR A 220 -1.92 9.01 5.46
N GLY A 221 -1.29 9.64 6.44
CA GLY A 221 -1.97 10.15 7.62
C GLY A 221 -3.08 11.14 7.32
N LYS A 222 -2.90 11.98 6.30
CA LYS A 222 -3.94 12.94 5.86
C LYS A 222 -5.16 12.24 5.24
N TYR A 223 -4.96 11.12 4.57
CA TYR A 223 -6.04 10.35 3.95
C TYR A 223 -6.86 9.56 4.97
N VAL A 224 -6.23 8.99 6.00
CA VAL A 224 -6.93 8.23 7.04
C VAL A 224 -7.61 9.11 8.10
N GLU A 225 -7.32 10.42 8.11
CA GLU A 225 -7.99 11.45 8.91
C GLU A 225 -9.02 12.24 8.08
N CYS A 226 -9.17 11.92 6.79
CA CYS A 226 -10.12 12.59 5.91
C CYS A 226 -11.55 12.15 6.25
N GLU A 227 -12.42 13.12 6.54
CA GLU A 227 -13.85 12.89 6.81
C GLU A 227 -14.72 13.13 5.57
N ALA A 228 -14.11 13.42 4.41
CA ALA A 228 -14.85 13.65 3.17
C ALA A 228 -15.51 12.36 2.68
N LEU A 229 -16.79 12.46 2.38
CA LEU A 229 -17.57 11.44 1.68
C LEU A 229 -17.83 11.90 0.26
N TYR A 230 -17.53 11.04 -0.70
CA TYR A 230 -17.75 11.34 -2.11
C TYR A 230 -19.17 10.95 -2.51
N SER A 231 -19.95 11.92 -3.08
CA SER A 231 -21.24 11.59 -3.68
C SER A 231 -21.03 10.70 -4.90
N VAL A 232 -21.82 9.63 -4.96
CA VAL A 232 -21.81 8.67 -6.07
C VAL A 232 -23.12 8.72 -6.88
N ASP A 233 -23.88 9.79 -6.76
CA ASP A 233 -25.20 9.92 -7.37
C ASP A 233 -25.16 9.74 -8.90
N ASN A 234 -24.19 10.36 -9.58
CA ASN A 234 -24.01 10.16 -11.02
C ASN A 234 -23.68 8.71 -11.37
N LEU A 235 -22.83 8.05 -10.57
CA LEU A 235 -22.49 6.64 -10.77
C LEU A 235 -23.72 5.75 -10.60
N LEU A 236 -24.52 5.97 -9.57
CA LEU A 236 -25.72 5.19 -9.31
C LEU A 236 -26.79 5.44 -10.37
N THR A 237 -26.96 6.68 -10.82
CA THR A 237 -27.85 7.01 -11.94
C THR A 237 -27.44 6.27 -13.21
N LEU A 238 -26.14 6.25 -13.51
CA LEU A 238 -25.62 5.49 -14.64
C LEU A 238 -25.89 3.98 -14.48
N TRP A 239 -25.61 3.42 -13.29
CA TRP A 239 -25.89 2.02 -12.99
C TRP A 239 -27.36 1.67 -13.16
N ASP A 240 -28.25 2.48 -12.63
CA ASP A 240 -29.70 2.24 -12.67
C ASP A 240 -30.25 2.33 -14.10
N SER A 241 -29.59 3.06 -15.00
CA SER A 241 -29.97 3.20 -16.42
C SER A 241 -29.56 2.01 -17.31
N LEU A 242 -28.66 1.12 -16.82
CA LEU A 242 -28.22 -0.04 -17.60
C LEU A 242 -29.29 -1.11 -17.69
N SER A 243 -29.26 -1.87 -18.79
CA SER A 243 -30.03 -3.10 -18.93
C SER A 243 -29.60 -4.16 -17.91
N GLU A 244 -30.47 -5.12 -17.57
CA GLU A 244 -30.10 -6.22 -16.68
C GLU A 244 -29.01 -7.11 -17.27
N GLU A 245 -28.91 -7.20 -18.59
CA GLU A 245 -27.84 -7.90 -19.30
C GLU A 245 -26.49 -7.21 -19.05
N ASP A 246 -26.42 -5.89 -19.25
CA ASP A 246 -25.20 -5.10 -19.00
C ASP A 246 -24.79 -5.12 -17.53
N LYS A 247 -25.75 -5.00 -16.60
CA LYS A 247 -25.49 -5.12 -15.16
C LYS A 247 -24.87 -6.45 -14.77
N SER A 248 -25.24 -7.53 -15.46
CA SER A 248 -24.68 -8.86 -15.22
C SER A 248 -23.22 -8.98 -15.62
N VAL A 249 -22.77 -8.19 -16.61
CA VAL A 249 -21.41 -8.23 -17.17
C VAL A 249 -20.53 -7.14 -16.54
N PHE A 250 -21.06 -5.93 -16.38
CA PHE A 250 -20.31 -4.75 -15.93
C PHE A 250 -20.77 -4.29 -14.53
N LEU A 251 -20.44 -5.08 -13.53
CA LEU A 251 -20.78 -4.74 -12.15
C LEU A 251 -19.94 -3.54 -11.67
N PHE A 252 -20.60 -2.42 -11.30
CA PHE A 252 -19.97 -1.26 -10.66
C PHE A 252 -20.83 -0.59 -9.60
N ASP A 253 -21.86 -1.25 -9.08
CA ASP A 253 -22.66 -0.77 -7.96
C ASP A 253 -21.94 -1.01 -6.63
N PRO A 254 -21.44 0.04 -5.96
CA PRO A 254 -20.72 -0.12 -4.69
C PRO A 254 -21.60 -0.64 -3.56
N ARG A 255 -22.94 -0.47 -3.65
CA ARG A 255 -23.91 -0.93 -2.65
C ARG A 255 -23.92 -2.46 -2.53
N SER A 256 -23.51 -3.15 -3.60
CA SER A 256 -23.49 -4.62 -3.66
C SER A 256 -22.30 -5.27 -2.97
N ILE A 257 -21.29 -4.50 -2.53
CA ILE A 257 -20.08 -5.05 -1.92
C ILE A 257 -20.40 -5.60 -0.53
N ASP A 258 -20.22 -6.91 -0.34
CA ASP A 258 -20.11 -7.51 1.00
C ASP A 258 -18.66 -7.33 1.49
N TRP A 259 -18.48 -6.43 2.47
CA TRP A 259 -17.16 -6.12 3.01
C TRP A 259 -16.47 -7.29 3.69
N TYR A 260 -17.23 -8.19 4.34
CA TYR A 260 -16.61 -9.36 4.95
C TYR A 260 -16.11 -10.33 3.88
N GLU A 261 -16.95 -10.64 2.91
CA GLU A 261 -16.58 -11.51 1.80
C GLU A 261 -15.38 -10.93 1.02
N TYR A 262 -15.46 -9.66 0.66
CA TYR A 262 -14.41 -9.01 -0.12
C TYR A 262 -13.08 -8.92 0.64
N VAL A 263 -13.09 -8.35 1.86
CA VAL A 263 -11.86 -8.11 2.61
C VAL A 263 -11.30 -9.43 3.16
N TYR A 264 -12.15 -10.21 3.86
CA TYR A 264 -11.67 -11.37 4.61
C TYR A 264 -11.37 -12.58 3.71
N ASN A 265 -12.26 -12.88 2.76
CA ASN A 265 -12.15 -14.10 1.95
C ASN A 265 -11.37 -13.89 0.64
N ILE A 266 -11.20 -12.64 0.18
CA ILE A 266 -10.58 -12.35 -1.12
C ILE A 266 -9.30 -11.54 -0.95
N HIS A 267 -9.40 -10.31 -0.41
CA HIS A 267 -8.28 -9.38 -0.38
C HIS A 267 -7.15 -9.86 0.54
N LEU A 268 -7.45 -10.23 1.79
CA LEU A 268 -6.44 -10.67 2.76
C LEU A 268 -5.68 -11.94 2.34
N PRO A 269 -6.32 -13.01 1.81
CA PRO A 269 -5.61 -14.15 1.23
C PRO A 269 -4.68 -13.76 0.08
N THR A 270 -5.11 -12.82 -0.76
CA THR A 270 -4.28 -12.28 -1.84
C THR A 270 -3.05 -11.56 -1.31
N VAL A 271 -3.20 -10.72 -0.30
CA VAL A 271 -2.10 -10.00 0.35
C VAL A 271 -1.05 -10.97 0.88
N ILE A 272 -1.47 -12.05 1.55
CA ILE A 272 -0.56 -13.10 2.04
C ILE A 272 0.17 -13.78 0.88
N THR A 273 -0.57 -14.22 -0.13
CA THR A 273 -0.02 -14.97 -1.26
C THR A 273 0.99 -14.14 -2.04
N LYS A 274 0.65 -12.88 -2.35
CA LYS A 274 1.51 -11.94 -3.07
C LYS A 274 2.68 -11.46 -2.20
N GLY A 275 2.46 -11.29 -0.88
CA GLY A 275 3.49 -10.95 0.10
C GLY A 275 4.50 -12.06 0.36
N ARG A 276 4.24 -13.27 -0.15
CA ARG A 276 5.10 -14.46 0.03
C ARG A 276 5.48 -14.73 1.48
N VAL A 277 4.55 -14.46 2.39
CA VAL A 277 4.77 -14.72 3.82
C VAL A 277 4.42 -16.17 4.17
N LYS A 278 5.10 -16.70 5.17
CA LYS A 278 4.85 -18.07 5.64
C LYS A 278 3.63 -18.09 6.55
N THR A 279 2.59 -18.81 6.15
CA THR A 279 1.35 -19.01 6.93
C THR A 279 1.18 -20.45 7.42
N SER A 280 2.21 -21.27 7.27
CA SER A 280 2.26 -22.62 7.82
C SER A 280 3.66 -22.90 8.37
N PRO A 281 3.77 -23.75 9.43
CA PRO A 281 5.08 -24.15 9.93
C PRO A 281 5.86 -24.83 8.82
N SER A 282 7.13 -24.45 8.62
CA SER A 282 7.99 -25.16 7.67
C SER A 282 8.20 -26.58 8.18
N LYS A 283 7.83 -27.56 7.39
CA LYS A 283 8.17 -28.96 7.68
C LYS A 283 9.69 -29.05 7.84
N SER A 284 10.12 -29.42 9.04
CA SER A 284 11.49 -29.60 9.56
C SER A 284 12.68 -29.35 8.63
N SER A 285 13.61 -28.55 9.12
CA SER A 285 15.07 -28.60 8.90
C SER A 285 15.62 -28.86 7.48
N ALA A 286 15.01 -28.32 6.45
CA ALA A 286 15.82 -28.00 5.29
C ALA A 286 16.67 -26.78 5.67
N LYS A 287 17.98 -26.95 5.88
CA LYS A 287 18.95 -25.85 6.01
C LYS A 287 18.51 -24.72 5.10
N SER A 288 18.40 -23.50 5.60
CA SER A 288 17.92 -22.35 4.80
C SER A 288 18.72 -22.33 3.49
N ARG A 289 18.14 -21.82 2.41
CA ARG A 289 18.85 -21.71 1.12
C ARG A 289 20.20 -21.01 1.29
N SER A 290 20.25 -20.00 2.18
CA SER A 290 21.49 -19.31 2.54
C SER A 290 22.46 -20.18 3.33
N SER A 291 22.00 -21.06 4.23
CA SER A 291 22.89 -21.98 4.95
C SER A 291 23.35 -23.15 4.09
N ARG A 292 22.54 -23.60 3.12
CA ARG A 292 22.97 -24.55 2.08
C ARG A 292 23.98 -23.92 1.14
N LEU A 293 23.75 -22.70 0.69
CA LEU A 293 24.69 -21.94 -0.13
C LEU A 293 26.01 -21.70 0.64
N ARG A 294 25.94 -21.28 1.92
CA ARG A 294 27.16 -21.14 2.74
C ARG A 294 27.94 -22.45 2.88
N SER A 295 27.29 -23.57 3.19
CA SER A 295 27.96 -24.85 3.28
C SER A 295 28.52 -25.32 1.94
N GLN A 296 27.90 -24.93 0.82
CA GLN A 296 28.39 -25.27 -0.52
C GLN A 296 29.49 -24.31 -1.01
N VAL A 297 29.44 -23.04 -0.64
CA VAL A 297 30.44 -22.02 -1.02
C VAL A 297 31.72 -22.19 -0.18
N LEU A 298 31.59 -22.62 1.07
CA LEU A 298 32.74 -22.87 1.97
C LEU A 298 33.34 -24.28 1.85
N ASP A 299 32.84 -25.10 0.92
CA ASP A 299 33.42 -26.40 0.61
C ASP A 299 34.77 -26.19 -0.10
N SER A 300 35.86 -26.56 0.56
CA SER A 300 37.23 -26.42 0.07
C SER A 300 37.51 -27.20 -1.23
N GLN A 301 36.62 -28.12 -1.62
CA GLN A 301 36.71 -28.92 -2.85
C GLN A 301 35.95 -28.25 -4.03
N ARG A 302 35.26 -27.15 -3.82
CA ARG A 302 34.48 -26.46 -4.86
C ARG A 302 35.10 -25.13 -5.26
N GLN A 303 35.43 -25.00 -6.52
CA GLN A 303 35.73 -23.70 -7.13
C GLN A 303 34.40 -23.05 -7.58
N LEU A 304 33.89 -22.08 -6.83
CA LEU A 304 32.69 -21.30 -7.17
C LEU A 304 33.04 -19.83 -7.10
N ALA A 305 32.93 -19.14 -8.22
CA ALA A 305 32.93 -17.67 -8.28
C ALA A 305 31.49 -17.17 -8.29
N VAL A 306 31.15 -16.28 -7.35
CA VAL A 306 29.84 -15.61 -7.29
C VAL A 306 30.05 -14.15 -7.65
N PHE A 307 29.40 -13.72 -8.72
CA PHE A 307 29.42 -12.33 -9.17
C PHE A 307 28.05 -11.72 -8.97
N ASP A 308 28.00 -10.49 -8.49
CA ASP A 308 26.79 -9.68 -8.58
C ASP A 308 26.58 -9.30 -10.06
N LEU A 309 25.39 -9.54 -10.58
CA LEU A 309 25.06 -9.26 -11.96
C LEU A 309 24.95 -7.75 -12.21
N GLU A 310 24.36 -7.02 -11.30
CA GLU A 310 24.22 -5.58 -11.36
C GLU A 310 25.51 -4.88 -10.90
N ASN A 311 25.97 -3.92 -11.66
CA ASN A 311 27.19 -3.12 -11.41
C ASN A 311 28.53 -3.90 -11.41
N THR A 312 28.52 -5.22 -11.51
CA THR A 312 29.72 -6.05 -11.60
C THR A 312 29.91 -6.61 -13.00
N LEU A 313 28.89 -7.22 -13.58
CA LEU A 313 28.92 -7.80 -14.93
C LEU A 313 28.18 -6.92 -15.95
N ILE A 314 27.24 -6.08 -15.52
CA ILE A 314 26.48 -5.16 -16.35
C ILE A 314 26.59 -3.76 -15.74
N ALA A 315 27.07 -2.79 -16.50
CA ALA A 315 27.23 -1.40 -16.06
C ALA A 315 25.89 -0.64 -15.92
N SER A 316 24.76 -1.26 -16.26
CA SER A 316 23.41 -0.69 -16.18
C SER A 316 22.47 -1.63 -15.43
N ASN A 317 21.41 -1.07 -14.84
CA ASN A 317 20.38 -1.84 -14.18
C ASN A 317 19.71 -2.81 -15.18
N VAL A 318 19.63 -4.10 -14.86
CA VAL A 318 19.06 -5.16 -15.71
C VAL A 318 17.64 -4.82 -16.17
N VAL A 319 16.86 -4.17 -15.33
CA VAL A 319 15.46 -3.77 -15.64
C VAL A 319 15.42 -2.70 -16.73
N SER A 320 16.40 -1.79 -16.80
CA SER A 320 16.48 -0.74 -17.81
C SER A 320 17.09 -1.21 -19.14
N SER A 321 17.75 -2.37 -19.15
CA SER A 321 18.36 -2.94 -20.36
C SER A 321 17.39 -3.84 -21.15
N TRP A 322 16.21 -4.14 -20.60
CA TRP A 322 15.19 -5.01 -21.21
C TRP A 322 13.92 -4.24 -21.62
N SER A 323 13.94 -2.91 -21.51
CA SER A 323 12.93 -1.98 -22.05
C SER A 323 13.42 -1.35 -23.40
#